data_85b011b62e897e195a141e89f8335771
#
_entry.id   85b011b62e897e195a141e89f8335771
#
_cell.length_a   1.000
_cell.length_b   1.000
_cell.length_c   1.000
_cell.angle_alpha   90.00
_cell.angle_beta   90.00
_cell.angle_gamma   90.00
#
_symmetry.space_group_name_H-M   'P 1'
#
loop_
_entity.id
_entity.type
_entity.pdbx_description
1 polymer ?
#
loop_
_entity_poly.entity_id
_entity_poly.type
_entity_poly.pdbx_seq_one_letter_code
_entity_poly.pdbx_strand_id
1 'polypeptide(L)'
;MLTNRARLVFVSMILVLFAPLAQAQFAVIDVAAVTQLVSEVQQLEQQLATARSQLTQAQAEFQAMTGNRGMQSLLTGTVRNYLPPDWATMESLLQSAGGAGSAYPALAADLAQAINANSVLSAHQLTALPAVAGQALQAGRRSPALLQSLTHEALATSSQRFASLQQLIDTIGSAGDQKAILELAARTAAEAGMLANEHTKLDELYQSTQADQWVNAQRTRELIVAGHGQFTGRFEPHP
;
A
#
# COMPACT_ATOMS: atom_id res chain seq x y z
N MET A 1 17.45 34.44 -58.74
CA MET A 1 17.74 33.16 -58.10
C MET A 1 18.19 33.26 -56.60
N LEU A 2 18.48 34.47 -56.11
CA LEU A 2 18.87 34.65 -54.66
C LEU A 2 17.72 34.63 -53.68
N THR A 3 16.50 34.96 -54.10
CA THR A 3 15.32 35.06 -53.16
C THR A 3 14.80 33.70 -52.71
N ASN A 4 14.96 32.64 -53.46
CA ASN A 4 14.51 31.29 -53.03
C ASN A 4 15.46 30.64 -52.03
N ARG A 5 16.75 30.92 -52.09
CA ARG A 5 17.72 30.39 -51.13
C ARG A 5 17.58 31.06 -49.76
N ALA A 6 17.30 32.37 -49.73
CA ALA A 6 17.02 33.08 -48.49
C ALA A 6 15.73 32.61 -47.82
N ARG A 7 14.67 32.30 -48.56
CA ARG A 7 13.42 31.73 -48.03
C ARG A 7 13.61 30.32 -47.50
N LEU A 8 14.39 29.48 -48.16
CA LEU A 8 14.71 28.12 -47.68
C LEU A 8 15.53 28.15 -46.37
N VAL A 9 16.48 29.05 -46.25
CA VAL A 9 17.25 29.22 -45.01
C VAL A 9 16.38 29.75 -43.87
N PHE A 10 15.47 30.68 -44.15
CA PHE A 10 14.55 31.22 -43.12
C PHE A 10 13.53 30.17 -42.67
N VAL A 11 12.97 29.36 -43.56
CA VAL A 11 12.07 28.24 -43.21
C VAL A 11 12.81 27.16 -42.48
N SER A 12 14.05 26.84 -42.84
CA SER A 12 14.89 25.89 -42.09
C SER A 12 15.24 26.38 -40.69
N MET A 13 15.50 27.66 -40.51
CA MET A 13 15.79 28.28 -39.24
C MET A 13 14.56 28.35 -38.31
N ILE A 14 13.36 28.56 -38.87
CA ILE A 14 12.09 28.51 -38.11
C ILE A 14 11.77 27.05 -37.70
N LEU A 15 12.06 26.07 -38.56
CA LEU A 15 11.82 24.65 -38.23
C LEU A 15 12.72 24.14 -37.08
N VAL A 16 13.93 24.68 -36.96
CA VAL A 16 14.86 24.35 -35.85
C VAL A 16 14.41 25.02 -34.55
N LEU A 17 13.75 26.18 -34.61
CA LEU A 17 13.21 26.86 -33.44
C LEU A 17 11.92 26.22 -32.88
N PHE A 18 11.23 25.41 -33.68
CA PHE A 18 10.06 24.65 -33.29
C PHE A 18 10.36 23.16 -33.11
N ALA A 19 11.60 22.74 -33.02
CA ALA A 19 11.91 21.42 -32.50
C ALA A 19 11.30 21.35 -31.11
N PRO A 20 10.22 20.58 -30.87
CA PRO A 20 9.76 20.40 -29.53
C PRO A 20 10.95 19.80 -28.80
N LEU A 21 11.38 20.47 -27.75
CA LEU A 21 12.21 19.87 -26.74
C LEU A 21 11.41 18.65 -26.30
N ALA A 22 11.64 17.52 -26.95
CA ALA A 22 11.27 16.23 -26.44
C ALA A 22 12.06 16.10 -25.13
N GLN A 23 11.58 16.76 -24.11
CA GLN A 23 11.94 16.47 -22.76
C GLN A 23 11.49 15.01 -22.58
N ALA A 24 12.43 14.09 -22.76
CA ALA A 24 12.30 12.79 -22.19
C ALA A 24 12.00 13.09 -20.71
N GLN A 25 10.71 13.05 -20.36
CA GLN A 25 10.28 13.08 -18.98
C GLN A 25 10.80 11.75 -18.40
N PHE A 26 12.09 11.71 -18.09
CA PHE A 26 12.52 10.79 -17.05
C PHE A 26 11.60 11.09 -15.89
N ALA A 27 10.87 10.10 -15.46
CA ALA A 27 10.14 10.17 -14.21
C ALA A 27 11.24 10.32 -13.13
N VAL A 28 11.67 11.57 -12.96
CA VAL A 28 12.47 11.95 -11.80
C VAL A 28 11.54 11.63 -10.64
N ILE A 29 11.90 10.62 -9.87
CA ILE A 29 11.27 10.45 -8.56
C ILE A 29 11.51 11.78 -7.90
N ASP A 30 10.46 12.56 -7.76
CA ASP A 30 10.53 13.82 -7.06
C ASP A 30 10.84 13.46 -5.59
N VAL A 31 12.11 13.62 -5.23
CA VAL A 31 12.57 13.36 -3.86
C VAL A 31 11.75 14.20 -2.88
N ALA A 32 11.27 15.37 -3.32
CA ALA A 32 10.36 16.20 -2.54
C ALA A 32 9.01 15.49 -2.33
N ALA A 33 8.46 14.83 -3.37
CA ALA A 33 7.21 14.07 -3.24
C ALA A 33 7.39 12.85 -2.30
N VAL A 34 8.51 12.15 -2.38
CA VAL A 34 8.82 11.04 -1.45
C VAL A 34 8.99 11.57 -0.02
N THR A 35 9.69 12.70 0.16
CA THR A 35 9.86 13.33 1.48
C THR A 35 8.52 13.80 2.03
N GLN A 36 7.64 14.31 1.18
CA GLN A 36 6.29 14.71 1.57
C GLN A 36 5.45 13.51 1.97
N LEU A 37 5.49 12.39 1.22
CA LEU A 37 4.83 11.14 1.58
C LEU A 37 5.33 10.58 2.92
N VAL A 38 6.64 10.60 3.17
CA VAL A 38 7.22 10.21 4.46
C VAL A 38 6.70 11.10 5.58
N SER A 39 6.61 12.42 5.34
CA SER A 39 6.05 13.38 6.29
C SER A 39 4.56 13.12 6.54
N GLU A 40 3.79 12.80 5.50
CA GLU A 40 2.36 12.44 5.62
C GLU A 40 2.18 11.14 6.42
N VAL A 41 3.00 10.12 6.16
CA VAL A 41 2.99 8.86 6.94
C VAL A 41 3.30 9.15 8.42
N GLN A 42 4.32 9.95 8.73
CA GLN A 42 4.62 10.34 10.10
C GLN A 42 3.47 11.12 10.75
N GLN A 43 2.81 11.97 10.01
CA GLN A 43 1.66 12.73 10.49
C GLN A 43 0.44 11.82 10.74
N LEU A 44 0.23 10.83 9.89
CA LEU A 44 -0.80 9.80 10.06
C LEU A 44 -0.49 8.86 11.24
N GLU A 45 0.77 8.50 11.45
CA GLU A 45 1.19 7.78 12.66
C GLU A 45 0.91 8.57 13.94
N GLN A 46 1.16 9.89 13.93
CA GLN A 46 0.82 10.78 15.05
C GLN A 46 -0.70 10.88 15.25
N GLN A 47 -1.47 10.99 14.16
CA GLN A 47 -2.94 10.98 14.22
C GLN A 47 -3.46 9.66 14.77
N LEU A 48 -2.87 8.54 14.36
CA LEU A 48 -3.21 7.22 14.86
C LEU A 48 -2.87 7.07 16.36
N ALA A 49 -1.70 7.56 16.77
CA ALA A 49 -1.30 7.58 18.18
C ALA A 49 -2.28 8.44 19.00
N THR A 50 -2.68 9.59 18.49
CA THR A 50 -3.68 10.46 19.11
C THR A 50 -5.05 9.78 19.19
N ALA A 51 -5.51 9.15 18.12
CA ALA A 51 -6.77 8.41 18.10
C ALA A 51 -6.76 7.23 19.10
N ARG A 52 -5.63 6.52 19.21
CA ARG A 52 -5.45 5.46 20.21
C ARG A 52 -5.45 6.02 21.62
N SER A 53 -4.80 7.16 21.86
CA SER A 53 -4.81 7.84 23.16
C SER A 53 -6.22 8.29 23.53
N GLN A 54 -6.96 8.89 22.61
CA GLN A 54 -8.35 9.28 22.81
C GLN A 54 -9.25 8.08 23.10
N LEU A 55 -9.04 6.96 22.41
CA LEU A 55 -9.76 5.72 22.67
C LEU A 55 -9.46 5.19 24.07
N THR A 56 -8.18 5.18 24.48
CA THR A 56 -7.78 4.74 25.80
C THR A 56 -8.33 5.65 26.89
N GLN A 57 -8.33 6.96 26.66
CA GLN A 57 -8.92 7.93 27.59
C GLN A 57 -10.44 7.78 27.67
N ALA A 58 -11.13 7.64 26.54
CA ALA A 58 -12.58 7.39 26.50
C ALA A 58 -12.93 6.07 27.22
N GLN A 59 -12.10 5.03 27.06
CA GLN A 59 -12.27 3.77 27.79
C GLN A 59 -12.05 3.93 29.31
N ALA A 60 -11.06 4.74 29.70
CA ALA A 60 -10.78 5.01 31.11
C ALA A 60 -11.87 5.84 31.77
N GLU A 61 -12.34 6.90 31.11
CA GLU A 61 -13.49 7.70 31.54
C GLU A 61 -14.77 6.87 31.61
N PHE A 62 -14.96 6.02 30.64
CA PHE A 62 -16.03 5.06 30.58
C PHE A 62 -16.00 4.08 31.77
N GLN A 63 -14.84 3.48 32.10
CA GLN A 63 -14.68 2.61 33.26
C GLN A 63 -14.90 3.36 34.57
N ALA A 64 -14.51 4.64 34.63
CA ALA A 64 -14.66 5.45 35.84
C ALA A 64 -16.13 5.85 36.10
N MET A 65 -16.95 6.02 35.10
CA MET A 65 -18.34 6.42 35.25
C MET A 65 -19.33 5.25 35.37
N THR A 66 -18.86 3.99 35.14
CA THR A 66 -19.82 2.92 34.87
C THR A 66 -19.38 1.57 35.44
N GLY A 67 -20.16 0.97 36.30
CA GLY A 67 -20.09 -0.48 36.57
C GLY A 67 -20.43 -1.26 35.27
N ASN A 68 -19.77 -2.37 35.05
CA ASN A 68 -19.87 -3.21 33.85
C ASN A 68 -21.33 -3.59 33.56
N ARG A 69 -21.88 -3.09 32.41
CA ARG A 69 -23.22 -3.45 31.91
C ARG A 69 -23.16 -4.60 30.88
N GLY A 70 -22.02 -5.23 30.71
CA GLY A 70 -21.87 -6.37 29.80
C GLY A 70 -21.77 -6.00 28.30
N MET A 71 -21.89 -4.73 27.95
CA MET A 71 -21.83 -4.28 26.52
C MET A 71 -20.44 -4.53 25.91
N GLN A 72 -19.40 -4.68 26.72
CA GLN A 72 -18.05 -5.07 26.28
C GLN A 72 -17.99 -6.49 25.71
N SER A 73 -18.90 -7.37 26.17
CA SER A 73 -18.94 -8.77 25.74
C SER A 73 -19.75 -9.03 24.45
N LEU A 74 -20.52 -8.03 24.00
CA LEU A 74 -21.41 -8.18 22.84
C LEU A 74 -20.71 -8.51 21.53
N LEU A 75 -19.40 -8.30 21.44
CA LEU A 75 -18.61 -8.57 20.23
C LEU A 75 -17.36 -9.40 20.55
N THR A 76 -17.42 -10.25 21.56
CA THR A 76 -16.37 -11.23 21.87
C THR A 76 -16.29 -12.23 20.70
N GLY A 77 -15.12 -12.30 20.07
CA GLY A 77 -14.87 -13.20 18.93
C GLY A 77 -14.77 -12.53 17.57
N THR A 78 -15.08 -11.24 17.46
CA THR A 78 -14.86 -10.51 16.22
C THR A 78 -13.37 -10.23 16.01
N VAL A 79 -12.80 -10.68 14.91
CA VAL A 79 -11.42 -10.38 14.53
C VAL A 79 -11.32 -8.89 14.19
N ARG A 80 -10.58 -8.14 15.02
CA ARG A 80 -10.48 -6.68 14.89
C ARG A 80 -9.15 -6.19 14.33
N ASN A 81 -8.10 -6.99 14.42
CA ASN A 81 -6.75 -6.65 14.03
C ASN A 81 -6.21 -7.68 13.05
N TYR A 82 -6.81 -7.75 11.85
CA TYR A 82 -6.28 -8.58 10.78
C TYR A 82 -5.14 -7.88 10.02
N LEU A 83 -5.07 -6.55 10.11
CA LEU A 83 -4.00 -5.77 9.51
C LEU A 83 -2.82 -5.62 10.47
N PRO A 84 -1.59 -5.76 9.99
CA PRO A 84 -0.40 -5.46 10.79
C PRO A 84 -0.44 -4.05 11.39
N PRO A 85 0.07 -3.86 12.64
CA PRO A 85 -0.03 -2.60 13.33
C PRO A 85 0.87 -1.51 12.75
N ASP A 86 1.98 -1.90 12.13
CA ASP A 86 3.02 -1.01 11.64
C ASP A 86 3.65 -1.51 10.36
N TRP A 87 4.38 -0.61 9.69
CA TRP A 87 5.07 -0.89 8.43
C TRP A 87 6.17 -1.95 8.58
N ALA A 88 6.89 -1.97 9.69
CA ALA A 88 7.97 -2.94 9.91
C ALA A 88 7.44 -4.38 9.96
N THR A 89 6.29 -4.58 10.60
CA THR A 89 5.59 -5.87 10.61
C THR A 89 5.10 -6.25 9.20
N MET A 90 4.61 -5.27 8.43
CA MET A 90 4.19 -5.46 7.04
C MET A 90 5.39 -5.86 6.16
N GLU A 91 6.51 -5.18 6.29
CA GLU A 91 7.73 -5.49 5.55
C GLU A 91 8.28 -6.88 5.92
N SER A 92 8.24 -7.24 7.20
CA SER A 92 8.63 -8.58 7.66
C SER A 92 7.75 -9.68 7.05
N LEU A 93 6.45 -9.44 6.90
CA LEU A 93 5.52 -10.32 6.19
C LEU A 93 5.89 -10.46 4.70
N LEU A 94 6.22 -9.35 4.04
CA LEU A 94 6.68 -9.35 2.65
C LEU A 94 7.98 -10.15 2.47
N GLN A 95 8.90 -10.02 3.43
CA GLN A 95 10.18 -10.74 3.39
C GLN A 95 10.02 -12.22 3.72
N SER A 96 9.15 -12.56 4.66
CA SER A 96 8.93 -13.94 5.11
C SER A 96 8.05 -14.77 4.18
N ALA A 97 7.39 -14.14 3.20
CA ALA A 97 6.46 -14.70 2.19
C ALA A 97 6.18 -16.21 2.33
N GLY A 98 5.34 -16.60 3.30
CA GLY A 98 4.97 -17.99 3.53
C GLY A 98 5.87 -18.78 4.50
N GLY A 99 6.80 -18.13 5.20
CA GLY A 99 7.64 -18.78 6.23
C GLY A 99 6.85 -19.12 7.51
N ALA A 100 7.12 -20.29 8.07
CA ALA A 100 6.61 -20.69 9.39
C ALA A 100 7.15 -19.71 10.45
N GLY A 101 6.27 -19.02 11.17
CA GLY A 101 6.64 -18.09 12.24
C GLY A 101 6.02 -16.69 12.12
N SER A 102 5.19 -16.45 11.12
CA SER A 102 4.47 -15.18 10.98
C SER A 102 3.47 -14.99 12.15
N ALA A 103 3.42 -13.78 12.69
CA ALA A 103 2.36 -13.38 13.64
C ALA A 103 0.96 -13.36 12.98
N TYR A 104 0.91 -13.43 11.64
CA TYR A 104 -0.30 -13.42 10.82
C TYR A 104 -0.31 -14.62 9.85
N PRO A 105 -0.52 -15.86 10.34
CA PRO A 105 -0.34 -17.06 9.52
C PRO A 105 -1.34 -17.16 8.37
N ALA A 106 -2.58 -16.70 8.55
CA ALA A 106 -3.59 -16.69 7.49
C ALA A 106 -3.17 -15.76 6.34
N LEU A 107 -2.80 -14.52 6.67
CA LEU A 107 -2.34 -13.54 5.69
C LEU A 107 -1.06 -14.00 4.96
N ALA A 108 -0.14 -14.65 5.68
CA ALA A 108 1.07 -15.21 5.08
C ALA A 108 0.76 -16.36 4.10
N ALA A 109 -0.23 -17.20 4.42
CA ALA A 109 -0.68 -18.28 3.55
C ALA A 109 -1.36 -17.72 2.28
N ASP A 110 -2.23 -16.74 2.42
CA ASP A 110 -2.90 -16.08 1.29
C ASP A 110 -1.90 -15.36 0.40
N LEU A 111 -0.91 -14.69 0.99
CA LEU A 111 0.19 -14.06 0.26
C LEU A 111 0.98 -15.08 -0.56
N ALA A 112 1.35 -16.22 0.03
CA ALA A 112 2.04 -17.29 -0.67
C ALA A 112 1.19 -17.86 -1.82
N GLN A 113 -0.11 -18.04 -1.58
CA GLN A 113 -1.05 -18.50 -2.60
C GLN A 113 -1.19 -17.49 -3.74
N ALA A 114 -1.34 -16.19 -3.42
CA ALA A 114 -1.41 -15.13 -4.42
C ALA A 114 -0.14 -15.04 -5.28
N ILE A 115 1.05 -15.14 -4.67
CA ILE A 115 2.32 -15.18 -5.39
C ILE A 115 2.37 -16.39 -6.32
N ASN A 116 1.99 -17.59 -5.85
CA ASN A 116 2.03 -18.80 -6.65
C ASN A 116 1.02 -18.76 -7.81
N ALA A 117 -0.20 -18.29 -7.55
CA ALA A 117 -1.26 -18.19 -8.57
C ALA A 117 -0.89 -17.24 -9.71
N ASN A 118 -0.16 -16.16 -9.40
CA ASN A 118 0.24 -15.14 -10.37
C ASN A 118 1.68 -15.35 -10.92
N SER A 119 2.34 -16.45 -10.56
CA SER A 119 3.70 -16.74 -11.01
C SER A 119 3.69 -17.54 -12.31
N VAL A 120 4.16 -16.92 -13.39
CA VAL A 120 4.34 -17.60 -14.68
C VAL A 120 5.67 -18.35 -14.74
N LEU A 121 6.74 -17.76 -14.18
CA LEU A 121 8.06 -18.40 -14.13
C LEU A 121 8.18 -19.26 -12.89
N SER A 122 8.66 -20.49 -13.06
CA SER A 122 8.98 -21.39 -11.95
C SER A 122 10.20 -20.90 -11.15
N ALA A 123 10.38 -21.44 -9.93
CA ALA A 123 11.54 -21.14 -9.10
C ALA A 123 12.87 -21.47 -9.84
N HIS A 124 12.89 -22.57 -10.59
CA HIS A 124 14.06 -22.95 -11.38
C HIS A 124 14.38 -21.96 -12.50
N GLN A 125 13.35 -21.45 -13.17
CA GLN A 125 13.55 -20.43 -14.22
C GLN A 125 14.03 -19.10 -13.62
N LEU A 126 13.57 -18.75 -12.41
CA LEU A 126 14.05 -17.55 -11.70
C LEU A 126 15.54 -17.65 -11.31
N THR A 127 15.98 -18.81 -10.85
CA THR A 127 17.40 -19.02 -10.49
C THR A 127 18.33 -19.03 -11.70
N ALA A 128 17.82 -19.28 -12.90
CA ALA A 128 18.57 -19.19 -14.14
C ALA A 128 18.78 -17.74 -14.64
N LEU A 129 18.05 -16.76 -14.06
CA LEU A 129 18.19 -15.35 -14.39
C LEU A 129 19.39 -14.72 -13.66
N PRO A 130 19.96 -13.63 -14.20
CA PRO A 130 20.90 -12.81 -13.45
C PRO A 130 20.30 -12.39 -12.11
N ALA A 131 21.10 -12.43 -11.03
CA ALA A 131 20.64 -12.23 -9.65
C ALA A 131 19.79 -10.94 -9.49
N VAL A 132 20.22 -9.85 -10.12
CA VAL A 132 19.50 -8.56 -10.07
C VAL A 132 18.12 -8.66 -10.72
N ALA A 133 18.01 -9.33 -11.86
CA ALA A 133 16.73 -9.51 -12.55
C ALA A 133 15.80 -10.45 -11.77
N GLY A 134 16.32 -11.53 -11.21
CA GLY A 134 15.58 -12.45 -10.36
C GLY A 134 15.02 -11.77 -9.11
N GLN A 135 15.83 -10.95 -8.43
CA GLN A 135 15.39 -10.16 -7.26
C GLN A 135 14.33 -9.13 -7.62
N ALA A 136 14.50 -8.41 -8.73
CA ALA A 136 13.52 -7.43 -9.20
C ALA A 136 12.16 -8.08 -9.51
N LEU A 137 12.17 -9.26 -10.16
CA LEU A 137 10.96 -10.02 -10.43
C LEU A 137 10.29 -10.52 -9.15
N GLN A 138 11.05 -11.01 -8.18
CA GLN A 138 10.51 -11.43 -6.89
C GLN A 138 9.90 -10.27 -6.13
N ALA A 139 10.58 -9.12 -6.08
CA ALA A 139 10.03 -7.91 -5.46
C ALA A 139 8.73 -7.46 -6.16
N GLY A 140 8.72 -7.45 -7.50
CA GLY A 140 7.56 -7.09 -8.29
C GLY A 140 6.36 -8.02 -8.11
N ARG A 141 6.57 -9.28 -7.68
CA ARG A 141 5.47 -10.21 -7.37
C ARG A 141 4.88 -10.00 -5.98
N ARG A 142 5.70 -9.57 -5.01
CA ARG A 142 5.31 -9.51 -3.59
C ARG A 142 4.31 -8.39 -3.31
N SER A 143 4.57 -7.17 -3.78
CA SER A 143 3.71 -6.01 -3.49
C SER A 143 2.27 -6.18 -3.99
N PRO A 144 2.01 -6.57 -5.26
CA PRO A 144 0.62 -6.77 -5.70
C PRO A 144 -0.05 -7.97 -5.03
N ALA A 145 0.70 -9.04 -4.74
CA ALA A 145 0.17 -10.19 -4.03
C ALA A 145 -0.23 -9.85 -2.59
N LEU A 146 0.56 -9.01 -1.90
CA LEU A 146 0.21 -8.52 -0.57
C LEU A 146 -1.08 -7.68 -0.60
N LEU A 147 -1.19 -6.76 -1.55
CA LEU A 147 -2.41 -5.96 -1.71
C LEU A 147 -3.63 -6.84 -1.97
N GLN A 148 -3.50 -7.85 -2.84
CA GLN A 148 -4.56 -8.81 -3.13
C GLN A 148 -4.98 -9.58 -1.87
N SER A 149 -4.02 -10.11 -1.10
CA SER A 149 -4.28 -10.88 0.12
C SER A 149 -4.95 -10.02 1.20
N LEU A 150 -4.47 -8.79 1.39
CA LEU A 150 -5.06 -7.85 2.35
C LEU A 150 -6.46 -7.40 1.93
N THR A 151 -6.71 -7.22 0.63
CA THR A 151 -8.05 -6.89 0.13
C THR A 151 -9.02 -8.05 0.35
N HIS A 152 -8.57 -9.29 0.17
CA HIS A 152 -9.36 -10.49 0.44
C HIS A 152 -9.72 -10.57 1.93
N GLU A 153 -8.75 -10.42 2.81
CA GLU A 153 -8.96 -10.45 4.25
C GLU A 153 -9.86 -9.29 4.72
N ALA A 154 -9.66 -8.08 4.15
CA ALA A 154 -10.52 -6.93 4.41
C ALA A 154 -11.98 -7.22 4.04
N LEU A 155 -12.22 -7.84 2.90
CA LEU A 155 -13.56 -8.19 2.44
C LEU A 155 -14.21 -9.24 3.36
N ALA A 156 -13.48 -10.29 3.72
CA ALA A 156 -13.95 -11.33 4.63
C ALA A 156 -14.31 -10.75 6.01
N THR A 157 -13.43 -9.90 6.54
CA THR A 157 -13.62 -9.24 7.83
C THR A 157 -14.74 -8.20 7.80
N SER A 158 -14.92 -7.48 6.69
CA SER A 158 -15.99 -6.50 6.51
C SER A 158 -17.38 -7.10 6.71
N SER A 159 -17.62 -8.30 6.17
CA SER A 159 -18.90 -9.01 6.33
C SER A 159 -19.17 -9.39 7.79
N GLN A 160 -18.16 -9.85 8.51
CA GLN A 160 -18.28 -10.19 9.94
C GLN A 160 -18.54 -8.93 10.79
N ARG A 161 -17.89 -7.81 10.45
CA ARG A 161 -18.09 -6.54 11.14
C ARG A 161 -19.44 -5.93 10.89
N PHE A 162 -19.95 -6.06 9.69
CA PHE A 162 -21.33 -5.64 9.38
C PHE A 162 -22.33 -6.41 10.27
N ALA A 163 -22.17 -7.72 10.39
CA ALA A 163 -22.99 -8.53 11.30
C ALA A 163 -22.84 -8.07 12.77
N SER A 164 -21.64 -7.72 13.19
CA SER A 164 -21.38 -7.20 14.54
C SER A 164 -22.05 -5.85 14.77
N LEU A 165 -22.02 -4.94 13.81
CA LEU A 165 -22.74 -3.66 13.88
C LEU A 165 -24.25 -3.87 13.93
N GLN A 166 -24.77 -4.82 13.17
CA GLN A 166 -26.20 -5.19 13.21
C GLN A 166 -26.59 -5.65 14.63
N GLN A 167 -25.78 -6.52 15.25
CA GLN A 167 -26.02 -6.96 16.64
C GLN A 167 -26.01 -5.79 17.63
N LEU A 168 -25.12 -4.81 17.47
CA LEU A 168 -25.11 -3.60 18.30
C LEU A 168 -26.40 -2.80 18.11
N ILE A 169 -26.87 -2.64 16.87
CA ILE A 169 -28.11 -1.94 16.56
C ILE A 169 -29.30 -2.68 17.20
N ASP A 170 -29.37 -3.99 17.05
CA ASP A 170 -30.45 -4.80 17.63
C ASP A 170 -30.48 -4.71 19.17
N THR A 171 -29.31 -4.51 19.80
CA THR A 171 -29.18 -4.37 21.25
C THR A 171 -29.70 -2.99 21.75
N ILE A 172 -29.83 -1.98 20.88
CA ILE A 172 -30.39 -0.67 21.26
C ILE A 172 -31.77 -0.82 21.88
N GLY A 173 -32.59 -1.69 21.29
CA GLY A 173 -33.97 -1.95 21.79
C GLY A 173 -34.02 -2.59 23.18
N SER A 174 -32.95 -3.23 23.62
CA SER A 174 -32.82 -3.88 24.94
C SER A 174 -32.12 -3.02 25.98
N ALA A 175 -31.57 -1.86 25.59
CA ALA A 175 -30.91 -0.94 26.50
C ALA A 175 -31.93 -0.25 27.41
N GLY A 176 -32.09 -0.77 28.62
CA GLY A 176 -33.13 -0.35 29.56
C GLY A 176 -32.83 0.97 30.29
N ASP A 177 -31.62 1.53 30.16
CA ASP A 177 -31.25 2.76 30.82
C ASP A 177 -30.32 3.65 29.95
N GLN A 178 -30.26 4.94 30.29
CA GLN A 178 -29.45 5.93 29.59
C GLN A 178 -27.97 5.54 29.52
N LYS A 179 -27.47 4.86 30.53
CA LYS A 179 -26.11 4.39 30.62
C LYS A 179 -25.80 3.29 29.59
N ALA A 180 -26.70 2.31 29.46
CA ALA A 180 -26.58 1.27 28.46
C ALA A 180 -26.58 1.87 27.03
N ILE A 181 -27.39 2.92 26.78
CA ILE A 181 -27.41 3.64 25.52
C ILE A 181 -26.08 4.36 25.26
N LEU A 182 -25.52 5.03 26.28
CA LEU A 182 -24.23 5.71 26.15
C LEU A 182 -23.08 4.71 25.92
N GLU A 183 -23.11 3.57 26.62
CA GLU A 183 -22.16 2.47 26.42
C GLU A 183 -22.20 1.96 24.97
N LEU A 184 -23.41 1.75 24.45
CA LEU A 184 -23.62 1.26 23.10
C LEU A 184 -23.18 2.31 22.06
N ALA A 185 -23.50 3.60 22.29
CA ALA A 185 -23.06 4.68 21.44
C ALA A 185 -21.53 4.81 21.38
N ALA A 186 -20.86 4.74 22.54
CA ALA A 186 -19.41 4.75 22.63
C ALA A 186 -18.81 3.54 21.91
N ARG A 187 -19.41 2.37 22.04
CA ARG A 187 -19.00 1.15 21.37
C ARG A 187 -19.13 1.27 19.85
N THR A 188 -20.27 1.76 19.39
CA THR A 188 -20.51 1.99 17.95
C THR A 188 -19.52 3.00 17.38
N ALA A 189 -19.25 4.09 18.11
CA ALA A 189 -18.25 5.08 17.72
C ALA A 189 -16.83 4.49 17.65
N ALA A 190 -16.47 3.64 18.61
CA ALA A 190 -15.18 2.95 18.61
C ALA A 190 -15.05 1.99 17.41
N GLU A 191 -16.08 1.22 17.07
CA GLU A 191 -16.09 0.34 15.90
C GLU A 191 -16.00 1.17 14.60
N ALA A 192 -16.72 2.29 14.50
CA ALA A 192 -16.63 3.20 13.36
C ALA A 192 -15.21 3.79 13.22
N GLY A 193 -14.59 4.20 14.33
CA GLY A 193 -13.20 4.68 14.35
C GLY A 193 -12.19 3.62 13.90
N MET A 194 -12.38 2.38 14.33
CA MET A 194 -11.53 1.26 13.88
C MET A 194 -11.70 0.98 12.39
N LEU A 195 -12.92 1.03 11.85
CA LEU A 195 -13.18 0.88 10.42
C LEU A 195 -12.52 2.00 9.61
N ALA A 196 -12.62 3.24 10.06
CA ALA A 196 -11.96 4.38 9.42
C ALA A 196 -10.43 4.21 9.39
N ASN A 197 -9.84 3.76 10.51
CA ASN A 197 -8.40 3.47 10.59
C ASN A 197 -7.97 2.35 9.64
N GLU A 198 -8.76 1.30 9.50
CA GLU A 198 -8.48 0.23 8.55
C GLU A 198 -8.55 0.69 7.11
N HIS A 199 -9.55 1.51 6.79
CA HIS A 199 -9.65 2.11 5.47
C HIS A 199 -8.42 2.95 5.14
N THR A 200 -7.97 3.79 6.07
CA THR A 200 -6.74 4.57 5.93
C THR A 200 -5.53 3.68 5.67
N LYS A 201 -5.37 2.61 6.45
CA LYS A 201 -4.25 1.66 6.25
C LYS A 201 -4.28 0.97 4.88
N LEU A 202 -5.46 0.63 4.38
CA LEU A 202 -5.60 0.02 3.06
C LEU A 202 -5.28 1.03 1.95
N ASP A 203 -5.68 2.29 2.11
CA ASP A 203 -5.34 3.35 1.17
C ASP A 203 -3.83 3.62 1.12
N GLU A 204 -3.17 3.69 2.28
CA GLU A 204 -1.71 3.84 2.38
C GLU A 204 -0.99 2.66 1.72
N LEU A 205 -1.46 1.45 1.94
CA LEU A 205 -0.91 0.26 1.31
C LEU A 205 -1.08 0.29 -0.21
N TYR A 206 -2.24 0.75 -0.68
CA TYR A 206 -2.49 0.92 -2.11
C TYR A 206 -1.50 1.91 -2.73
N GLN A 207 -1.30 3.06 -2.09
CA GLN A 207 -0.33 4.07 -2.54
C GLN A 207 1.10 3.53 -2.51
N SER A 208 1.48 2.81 -1.47
CA SER A 208 2.79 2.14 -1.38
C SER A 208 2.99 1.14 -2.50
N THR A 209 1.97 0.31 -2.80
CA THR A 209 2.05 -0.65 -3.90
C THR A 209 2.20 0.04 -5.27
N GLN A 210 1.54 1.18 -5.47
CA GLN A 210 1.73 1.98 -6.68
C GLN A 210 3.16 2.55 -6.76
N ALA A 211 3.70 3.06 -5.67
CA ALA A 211 5.08 3.55 -5.60
C ALA A 211 6.07 2.42 -5.95
N ASP A 212 5.87 1.22 -5.40
CA ASP A 212 6.68 0.04 -5.73
C ASP A 212 6.61 -0.33 -7.23
N GLN A 213 5.45 -0.20 -7.85
CA GLN A 213 5.31 -0.43 -9.30
C GLN A 213 6.14 0.56 -10.10
N TRP A 214 6.15 1.84 -9.73
CA TRP A 214 6.96 2.86 -10.38
C TRP A 214 8.45 2.62 -10.19
N VAL A 215 8.88 2.27 -8.97
CA VAL A 215 10.26 1.91 -8.67
C VAL A 215 10.70 0.69 -9.49
N ASN A 216 9.86 -0.33 -9.58
CA ASN A 216 10.15 -1.52 -10.37
C ASN A 216 10.20 -1.22 -11.87
N ALA A 217 9.32 -0.35 -12.37
CA ALA A 217 9.35 0.12 -13.75
C ALA A 217 10.62 0.92 -14.07
N GLN A 218 11.04 1.78 -13.15
CA GLN A 218 12.31 2.52 -13.28
C GLN A 218 13.50 1.57 -13.27
N ARG A 219 13.58 0.66 -12.31
CA ARG A 219 14.66 -0.34 -12.22
C ARG A 219 14.74 -1.19 -13.49
N THR A 220 13.61 -1.56 -14.07
CA THR A 220 13.55 -2.29 -15.33
C THR A 220 14.14 -1.47 -16.47
N ARG A 221 13.83 -0.16 -16.55
CA ARG A 221 14.42 0.73 -17.55
C ARG A 221 15.92 0.85 -17.39
N GLU A 222 16.41 1.01 -16.18
CA GLU A 222 17.85 1.06 -15.87
C GLU A 222 18.57 -0.24 -16.27
N LEU A 223 17.95 -1.40 -15.99
CA LEU A 223 18.48 -2.70 -16.40
C LEU A 223 18.55 -2.85 -17.93
N ILE A 224 17.54 -2.34 -18.64
CA ILE A 224 17.55 -2.33 -20.10
C ILE A 224 18.69 -1.44 -20.61
N VAL A 225 18.85 -0.24 -20.07
CA VAL A 225 19.94 0.67 -20.45
C VAL A 225 21.31 0.06 -20.14
N ALA A 226 21.47 -0.50 -18.94
CA ALA A 226 22.71 -1.18 -18.55
C ALA A 226 23.03 -2.38 -19.44
N GLY A 227 22.00 -3.15 -19.83
CA GLY A 227 22.15 -4.32 -20.72
C GLY A 227 22.50 -3.96 -22.16
N HIS A 228 22.12 -2.77 -22.64
CA HIS A 228 22.48 -2.29 -23.97
C HIS A 228 23.92 -1.80 -24.08
N GLY A 229 24.61 -1.56 -22.97
CA GLY A 229 25.99 -1.04 -22.92
C GLY A 229 26.10 0.37 -23.51
N GLN A 230 27.31 0.79 -23.79
CA GLN A 230 27.56 2.06 -24.46
C GLN A 230 27.25 1.92 -25.95
N PHE A 231 26.19 2.58 -26.40
CA PHE A 231 25.75 2.54 -27.79
C PHE A 231 26.85 3.01 -28.77
N THR A 232 27.67 3.95 -28.34
CA THR A 232 28.82 4.48 -29.09
C THR A 232 29.91 3.42 -29.34
N GLY A 233 30.16 2.52 -28.39
CA GLY A 233 31.17 1.46 -28.55
C GLY A 233 30.85 0.39 -29.60
N ARG A 234 29.58 0.33 -30.06
CA ARG A 234 29.17 -0.60 -31.12
C ARG A 234 29.49 -0.10 -32.52
N PHE A 235 29.82 1.17 -32.68
CA PHE A 235 30.10 1.82 -33.95
C PHE A 235 31.58 2.22 -34.07
N GLU A 236 32.43 1.87 -33.12
CA GLU A 236 33.86 2.03 -33.29
C GLU A 236 34.36 1.02 -34.35
N PRO A 237 34.98 1.50 -35.44
CA PRO A 237 35.56 0.60 -36.42
C PRO A 237 36.67 -0.18 -35.71
N HIS A 238 36.59 -1.51 -35.74
CA HIS A 238 37.70 -2.35 -35.32
C HIS A 238 38.89 -2.09 -36.24
N PRO A 239 40.14 -1.97 -35.70
CA PRO A 239 41.34 -1.77 -36.47
C PRO A 239 41.65 -2.96 -37.39
#